data_d59957d3d299f28df3455921dedb988c
#
_entry.id   d59957d3d299f28df3455921dedb988c
#
_cell.length_a   1.000
_cell.length_b   1.000
_cell.length_c   1.000
_cell.angle_alpha   90.00
_cell.angle_beta   90.00
_cell.angle_gamma   90.00
#
_symmetry.space_group_name_H-M   'P 1'
#
loop_
_entity.id
_entity.type
_entity.pdbx_description
1 polymer ?
#
loop_
_entity_poly.entity_id
_entity_poly.type
_entity_poly.pdbx_seq_one_letter_code
_entity_poly.pdbx_strand_id
1 'polypeptide(L)'
;IAIGIEILSHTVRLLAVNLYGETIAKEKLALTFEPTNAYLSKLSNAVKTFFESNHYKENNILGIGLGVQGLISPDGSEFTYGKILNCTGFSLEAFANTFSVPCKFIHDSECACNTELWKSPDIKDVTYISLNYHLGGAIIVDGQLLTGATGKSGTFEHMTLVPGGHDCYCGRQGCAECYC
;
A
#
# COMPACT_ATOMS: atom_id res chain seq x y z
N ILE A 1 2.24 -16.82 9.20
CA ILE A 1 1.38 -16.10 8.26
C ILE A 1 1.72 -14.62 8.26
N ALA A 2 1.37 -13.88 7.20
CA ALA A 2 1.44 -12.43 7.15
C ALA A 2 0.05 -11.88 6.81
N ILE A 3 -0.23 -10.65 7.25
CA ILE A 3 -1.50 -9.99 7.02
C ILE A 3 -1.28 -8.79 6.09
N GLY A 4 -2.05 -8.75 5.01
CA GLY A 4 -2.14 -7.60 4.11
C GLY A 4 -3.48 -6.87 4.31
N ILE A 5 -3.41 -5.56 4.34
CA ILE A 5 -4.57 -4.67 4.44
C ILE A 5 -4.48 -3.70 3.27
N GLU A 6 -5.43 -3.73 2.36
CA GLU A 6 -5.55 -2.73 1.30
C GLU A 6 -6.57 -1.68 1.70
N ILE A 7 -6.15 -0.43 1.78
CA ILE A 7 -6.99 0.71 2.16
C ILE A 7 -7.35 1.50 0.90
N LEU A 8 -8.63 1.49 0.58
CA LEU A 8 -9.24 2.27 -0.51
C LEU A 8 -10.18 3.34 0.06
N SER A 9 -10.66 4.26 -0.77
CA SER A 9 -11.51 5.38 -0.31
C SER A 9 -12.72 4.95 0.52
N HIS A 10 -13.40 3.85 0.14
CA HIS A 10 -14.63 3.40 0.82
C HIS A 10 -14.62 1.94 1.23
N THR A 11 -13.48 1.29 1.10
CA THR A 11 -13.39 -0.16 1.31
C THR A 11 -12.03 -0.50 1.87
N VAL A 12 -12.00 -1.45 2.78
CA VAL A 12 -10.79 -2.12 3.24
C VAL A 12 -10.87 -3.59 2.84
N ARG A 13 -9.77 -4.13 2.34
CA ARG A 13 -9.61 -5.56 2.08
C ARG A 13 -8.57 -6.13 3.02
N LEU A 14 -8.92 -7.18 3.72
CA LEU A 14 -8.02 -7.95 4.60
C LEU A 14 -7.64 -9.24 3.89
N LEU A 15 -6.38 -9.62 3.99
CA LEU A 15 -5.81 -10.80 3.38
C LEU A 15 -4.84 -11.46 4.36
N ALA A 16 -4.94 -12.77 4.53
CA ALA A 16 -3.93 -13.57 5.20
C ALA A 16 -3.23 -14.46 4.18
N VAL A 17 -1.89 -14.48 4.23
CA VAL A 17 -1.05 -15.33 3.37
C VAL A 17 -0.15 -16.22 4.22
N ASN A 18 0.12 -17.43 3.73
CA ASN A 18 1.11 -18.31 4.31
C ASN A 18 2.52 -18.00 3.80
N LEU A 19 3.52 -18.75 4.24
CA LEU A 19 4.93 -18.58 3.84
C LEU A 19 5.21 -18.95 2.37
N TYR A 20 4.25 -19.59 1.69
CA TYR A 20 4.34 -19.91 0.27
C TYR A 20 3.72 -18.84 -0.62
N GLY A 21 3.15 -17.77 -0.02
CA GLY A 21 2.45 -16.71 -0.74
C GLY A 21 1.00 -17.08 -1.11
N GLU A 22 0.47 -18.19 -0.59
CA GLU A 22 -0.91 -18.60 -0.84
C GLU A 22 -1.88 -17.84 0.07
N THR A 23 -2.96 -17.35 -0.52
CA THR A 23 -4.06 -16.73 0.23
C THR A 23 -4.83 -17.77 1.03
N ILE A 24 -4.82 -17.65 2.35
CA ILE A 24 -5.49 -18.57 3.26
C ILE A 24 -6.79 -18.01 3.86
N ALA A 25 -6.95 -16.70 3.87
CA ALA A 25 -8.21 -16.02 4.20
C ALA A 25 -8.28 -14.65 3.53
N LYS A 26 -9.49 -14.18 3.24
CA LYS A 26 -9.74 -12.84 2.73
C LYS A 26 -11.10 -12.33 3.21
N GLU A 27 -11.17 -11.02 3.44
CA GLU A 27 -12.40 -10.32 3.81
C GLU A 27 -12.44 -8.94 3.16
N LYS A 28 -13.63 -8.46 2.85
CA LYS A 28 -13.87 -7.11 2.32
C LYS A 28 -14.86 -6.39 3.20
N LEU A 29 -14.49 -5.21 3.66
CA LEU A 29 -15.26 -4.40 4.59
C LEU A 29 -15.62 -3.04 3.95
N ALA A 30 -16.83 -2.57 4.16
CA ALA A 30 -17.21 -1.20 3.87
C ALA A 30 -16.72 -0.31 5.02
N LEU A 31 -15.59 0.37 4.81
CA LEU A 31 -15.00 1.29 5.77
C LEU A 31 -14.40 2.46 5.00
N THR A 32 -15.06 3.62 5.06
CA THR A 32 -14.60 4.85 4.42
C THR A 32 -13.35 5.35 5.12
N PHE A 33 -12.30 5.62 4.35
CA PHE A 33 -11.05 6.14 4.87
C PHE A 33 -11.22 7.56 5.41
N GLU A 34 -10.68 7.77 6.59
CA GLU A 34 -10.53 9.07 7.24
C GLU A 34 -9.17 9.11 7.93
N PRO A 35 -8.33 10.16 7.74
CA PRO A 35 -7.03 10.25 8.39
C PRO A 35 -7.18 10.63 9.87
N THR A 36 -7.79 9.76 10.68
CA THR A 36 -8.10 9.97 12.09
C THR A 36 -7.78 8.73 12.94
N ASN A 37 -7.47 8.95 14.22
CA ASN A 37 -7.30 7.85 15.17
C ASN A 37 -8.58 7.03 15.36
N ALA A 38 -9.76 7.63 15.17
CA ALA A 38 -11.03 6.91 15.22
C ALA A 38 -11.14 5.91 14.08
N TYR A 39 -10.66 6.25 12.86
CA TYR A 39 -10.56 5.32 11.75
C TYR A 39 -9.60 4.17 12.07
N LEU A 40 -8.40 4.48 12.59
CA LEU A 40 -7.43 3.44 12.97
C LEU A 40 -7.99 2.50 14.05
N SER A 41 -8.75 3.00 15.00
CA SER A 41 -9.41 2.16 16.00
C SER A 41 -10.45 1.23 15.39
N LYS A 42 -11.26 1.71 14.43
CA LYS A 42 -12.23 0.88 13.68
C LYS A 42 -11.49 -0.19 12.87
N LEU A 43 -10.41 0.19 12.19
CA LEU A 43 -9.58 -0.72 11.42
C LEU A 43 -8.95 -1.80 12.32
N SER A 44 -8.39 -1.42 13.47
CA SER A 44 -7.80 -2.35 14.43
C SER A 44 -8.84 -3.36 14.94
N ASN A 45 -10.05 -2.91 15.24
CA ASN A 45 -11.14 -3.81 15.66
C ASN A 45 -11.53 -4.79 14.54
N ALA A 46 -11.61 -4.31 13.29
CA ALA A 46 -11.88 -5.18 12.14
C ALA A 46 -10.79 -6.25 11.98
N VAL A 47 -9.52 -5.89 12.12
CA VAL A 47 -8.39 -6.84 12.07
C VAL A 47 -8.45 -7.85 13.20
N LYS A 48 -8.79 -7.45 14.43
CA LYS A 48 -8.99 -8.37 15.55
C LYS A 48 -10.12 -9.35 15.30
N THR A 49 -11.25 -8.86 14.80
CA THR A 49 -12.38 -9.72 14.41
C THR A 49 -11.97 -10.70 13.31
N PHE A 50 -11.19 -10.26 12.32
CA PHE A 50 -10.64 -11.14 11.28
C PHE A 50 -9.72 -12.23 11.88
N PHE A 51 -8.90 -11.90 12.88
CA PHE A 51 -8.06 -12.89 13.57
C PHE A 51 -8.90 -13.91 14.33
N GLU A 52 -9.90 -13.45 15.09
CA GLU A 52 -10.81 -14.31 15.87
C GLU A 52 -11.59 -15.26 14.95
N SER A 53 -12.18 -14.75 13.87
CA SER A 53 -12.98 -15.53 12.91
C SER A 53 -12.16 -16.62 12.20
N ASN A 54 -10.86 -16.40 12.02
CA ASN A 54 -9.96 -17.34 11.37
C ASN A 54 -9.06 -18.11 12.36
N HIS A 55 -9.29 -17.95 13.67
CA HIS A 55 -8.50 -18.57 14.73
C HIS A 55 -7.01 -18.25 14.68
N TYR A 56 -6.63 -17.06 14.20
CA TYR A 56 -5.24 -16.61 14.17
C TYR A 56 -4.81 -16.06 15.53
N LYS A 57 -3.61 -16.45 15.96
CA LYS A 57 -2.95 -15.91 17.16
C LYS A 57 -1.85 -14.96 16.72
N GLU A 58 -1.71 -13.81 17.36
CA GLU A 58 -0.69 -12.81 17.00
C GLU A 58 0.72 -13.39 16.97
N ASN A 59 1.08 -14.29 17.87
CA ASN A 59 2.40 -14.93 17.90
C ASN A 59 2.71 -15.80 16.67
N ASN A 60 1.72 -16.10 15.83
CA ASN A 60 1.88 -16.81 14.56
C ASN A 60 1.87 -15.85 13.34
N ILE A 61 1.77 -14.53 13.58
CA ILE A 61 1.75 -13.51 12.55
C ILE A 61 3.13 -12.87 12.48
N LEU A 62 3.72 -12.79 11.29
CA LEU A 62 5.02 -12.17 11.04
C LEU A 62 4.95 -10.65 11.05
N GLY A 63 3.83 -10.10 10.61
CA GLY A 63 3.58 -8.67 10.55
C GLY A 63 2.33 -8.32 9.75
N ILE A 64 1.98 -7.04 9.78
CA ILE A 64 0.82 -6.45 9.10
C ILE A 64 1.32 -5.37 8.13
N GLY A 65 1.10 -5.55 6.82
CA GLY A 65 1.35 -4.54 5.80
C GLY A 65 0.07 -3.82 5.41
N LEU A 66 0.08 -2.48 5.41
CA LEU A 66 -1.06 -1.65 5.00
C LEU A 66 -0.74 -1.00 3.66
N GLY A 67 -1.32 -1.53 2.58
CA GLY A 67 -1.21 -0.99 1.22
C GLY A 67 -2.10 0.24 1.05
N VAL A 68 -1.51 1.36 0.64
CA VAL A 68 -2.20 2.64 0.43
C VAL A 68 -1.75 3.31 -0.86
N GLN A 69 -2.63 4.13 -1.45
CA GLN A 69 -2.35 4.90 -2.67
C GLN A 69 -1.72 6.24 -2.30
N GLY A 70 -0.38 6.29 -2.23
CA GLY A 70 0.35 7.51 -1.96
C GLY A 70 1.76 7.27 -1.42
N LEU A 71 2.44 8.37 -1.10
CA LEU A 71 3.82 8.36 -0.64
C LEU A 71 3.91 7.98 0.85
N ILE A 72 4.87 7.15 1.15
CA ILE A 72 5.11 6.58 2.48
C ILE A 72 6.48 7.03 2.98
N SER A 73 6.63 7.21 4.28
CA SER A 73 7.94 7.44 4.91
C SER A 73 8.87 6.23 4.70
N PRO A 74 10.19 6.41 4.63
CA PRO A 74 11.13 5.31 4.37
C PRO A 74 11.04 4.14 5.36
N ASP A 75 10.61 4.40 6.60
CA ASP A 75 10.42 3.40 7.64
C ASP A 75 9.02 2.76 7.64
N GLY A 76 8.09 3.26 6.81
CA GLY A 76 6.71 2.79 6.72
C GLY A 76 5.80 3.22 7.87
N SER A 77 6.23 4.16 8.71
CA SER A 77 5.47 4.60 9.88
C SER A 77 4.42 5.67 9.57
N GLU A 78 4.57 6.37 8.44
CA GLU A 78 3.74 7.51 8.09
C GLU A 78 3.31 7.47 6.63
N PHE A 79 2.03 7.77 6.39
CA PHE A 79 1.47 8.10 5.09
C PHE A 79 1.69 9.60 4.85
N THR A 80 2.79 9.94 4.16
CA THR A 80 3.27 11.32 4.07
C THR A 80 2.45 12.19 3.15
N TYR A 81 1.95 11.62 2.04
CA TYR A 81 1.11 12.34 1.09
C TYR A 81 0.30 11.39 0.19
N GLY A 82 -1.00 11.56 0.12
CA GLY A 82 -1.88 10.83 -0.79
C GLY A 82 -3.06 11.69 -1.24
N LYS A 83 -3.02 12.15 -2.49
CA LYS A 83 -4.07 13.00 -3.05
C LYS A 83 -5.39 12.24 -3.22
N ILE A 84 -5.33 10.99 -3.65
CA ILE A 84 -6.49 10.12 -3.89
C ILE A 84 -7.28 9.89 -2.59
N LEU A 85 -6.58 9.64 -1.49
CA LEU A 85 -7.17 9.46 -0.17
C LEU A 85 -7.31 10.78 0.63
N ASN A 86 -6.92 11.91 0.02
CA ASN A 86 -6.90 13.23 0.67
C ASN A 86 -6.24 13.20 2.06
N CYS A 87 -5.04 12.63 2.10
CA CYS A 87 -4.30 12.39 3.32
C CYS A 87 -2.90 13.02 3.26
N THR A 88 -2.46 13.62 4.35
CA THR A 88 -1.11 14.18 4.51
C THR A 88 -0.69 14.06 5.97
N GLY A 89 0.50 13.47 6.19
CA GLY A 89 1.08 13.39 7.53
C GLY A 89 0.29 12.48 8.48
N PHE A 90 -0.12 11.28 8.04
CA PHE A 90 -0.92 10.37 8.84
C PHE A 90 -0.07 9.24 9.43
N SER A 91 0.12 9.27 10.75
CA SER A 91 0.91 8.28 11.50
C SER A 91 0.17 6.96 11.69
N LEU A 92 0.90 5.85 11.55
CA LEU A 92 0.42 4.50 11.82
C LEU A 92 0.47 4.13 13.32
N GLU A 93 1.09 4.97 14.15
CA GLU A 93 1.43 4.65 15.56
C GLU A 93 0.24 4.11 16.35
N ALA A 94 -0.92 4.78 16.29
CA ALA A 94 -2.11 4.37 17.04
C ALA A 94 -2.63 2.97 16.62
N PHE A 95 -2.44 2.57 15.36
CA PHE A 95 -2.75 1.23 14.89
C PHE A 95 -1.65 0.24 15.33
N ALA A 96 -0.39 0.57 15.10
CA ALA A 96 0.74 -0.30 15.41
C ALA A 96 0.79 -0.67 16.91
N ASN A 97 0.51 0.29 17.79
CA ASN A 97 0.45 0.06 19.24
C ASN A 97 -0.68 -0.89 19.70
N THR A 98 -1.60 -1.25 18.78
CA THR A 98 -2.70 -2.19 19.08
C THR A 98 -2.27 -3.65 18.94
N PHE A 99 -1.20 -3.92 18.21
CA PHE A 99 -0.70 -5.25 17.89
C PHE A 99 0.74 -5.45 18.40
N SER A 100 1.07 -6.70 18.74
CA SER A 100 2.42 -7.08 19.20
C SER A 100 3.36 -7.42 18.03
N VAL A 101 2.92 -7.24 16.79
CA VAL A 101 3.66 -7.55 15.57
C VAL A 101 4.01 -6.27 14.79
N PRO A 102 5.08 -6.29 13.97
CA PRO A 102 5.43 -5.15 13.14
C PRO A 102 4.30 -4.74 12.19
N CYS A 103 3.99 -3.44 12.13
CA CYS A 103 3.02 -2.85 11.24
C CYS A 103 3.67 -1.77 10.38
N LYS A 104 3.41 -1.75 9.06
CA LYS A 104 3.97 -0.74 8.15
C LYS A 104 2.98 -0.35 7.07
N PHE A 105 2.96 0.94 6.72
CA PHE A 105 2.41 1.36 5.43
C PHE A 105 3.35 0.95 4.29
N ILE A 106 2.77 0.59 3.16
CA ILE A 106 3.47 0.23 1.92
C ILE A 106 2.69 0.84 0.76
N HIS A 107 3.38 1.36 -0.24
CA HIS A 107 2.72 1.85 -1.46
C HIS A 107 2.07 0.68 -2.21
N ASP A 108 0.86 0.85 -2.72
CA ASP A 108 0.09 -0.23 -3.35
C ASP A 108 0.79 -0.84 -4.57
N SER A 109 1.41 -0.02 -5.43
CA SER A 109 2.17 -0.50 -6.59
C SER A 109 3.44 -1.27 -6.19
N GLU A 110 4.06 -0.90 -5.07
CA GLU A 110 5.18 -1.66 -4.50
C GLU A 110 4.72 -3.03 -4.00
N CYS A 111 3.56 -3.10 -3.34
CA CYS A 111 2.97 -4.38 -2.92
C CYS A 111 2.73 -5.29 -4.13
N ALA A 112 2.16 -4.76 -5.20
CA ALA A 112 1.88 -5.50 -6.42
C ALA A 112 3.16 -5.98 -7.10
N CYS A 113 4.15 -5.10 -7.25
CA CYS A 113 5.45 -5.43 -7.84
C CYS A 113 6.17 -6.53 -7.05
N ASN A 114 6.23 -6.43 -5.71
CA ASN A 114 6.83 -7.44 -4.86
C ASN A 114 6.11 -8.81 -4.97
N THR A 115 4.79 -8.80 -5.21
CA THR A 115 4.03 -10.05 -5.42
C THR A 115 4.45 -10.75 -6.71
N GLU A 116 4.72 -10.02 -7.79
CA GLU A 116 5.22 -10.60 -9.04
C GLU A 116 6.65 -11.14 -8.89
N LEU A 117 7.52 -10.44 -8.16
CA LEU A 117 8.87 -10.96 -7.84
C LEU A 117 8.83 -12.23 -7.00
N TRP A 118 7.94 -12.29 -6.01
CA TRP A 118 7.77 -13.50 -5.19
C TRP A 118 7.47 -14.74 -6.04
N LYS A 119 6.67 -14.56 -7.10
CA LYS A 119 6.32 -15.63 -8.05
C LYS A 119 7.42 -15.92 -9.07
N SER A 120 8.35 -14.99 -9.27
CA SER A 120 9.39 -15.05 -10.30
C SER A 120 10.75 -14.71 -9.71
N PRO A 121 11.31 -15.57 -8.84
CA PRO A 121 12.51 -15.26 -8.04
C PRO A 121 13.80 -15.10 -8.88
N ASP A 122 13.79 -15.56 -10.13
CA ASP A 122 14.93 -15.40 -11.06
C ASP A 122 15.00 -14.00 -11.67
N ILE A 123 13.93 -13.21 -11.59
CA ILE A 123 13.87 -11.85 -12.12
C ILE A 123 14.42 -10.91 -11.05
N LYS A 124 15.46 -10.14 -11.40
CA LYS A 124 16.11 -9.19 -10.48
C LYS A 124 15.87 -7.73 -10.83
N ASP A 125 15.60 -7.44 -12.09
CA ASP A 125 15.39 -6.09 -12.58
C ASP A 125 14.00 -5.99 -13.23
N VAL A 126 13.15 -5.15 -12.65
CA VAL A 126 11.74 -4.98 -13.08
C VAL A 126 11.34 -3.52 -13.05
N THR A 127 10.67 -3.09 -14.09
CA THR A 127 9.80 -1.93 -14.06
C THR A 127 8.36 -2.41 -14.07
N TYR A 128 7.66 -2.22 -12.98
CA TYR A 128 6.24 -2.55 -12.82
C TYR A 128 5.39 -1.31 -13.13
N ILE A 129 4.38 -1.47 -13.98
CA ILE A 129 3.40 -0.42 -14.30
C ILE A 129 2.01 -0.98 -14.05
N SER A 130 1.26 -0.32 -13.18
CA SER A 130 -0.14 -0.60 -12.89
C SER A 130 -1.03 0.33 -13.70
N LEU A 131 -1.78 -0.22 -14.64
CA LEU A 131 -2.80 0.49 -15.42
C LEU A 131 -4.17 0.13 -14.85
N ASN A 132 -4.70 0.99 -14.00
CA ASN A 132 -6.01 0.82 -13.36
C ASN A 132 -6.75 2.18 -13.40
N TYR A 133 -7.62 2.50 -12.42
CA TYR A 133 -8.23 3.84 -12.30
C TYR A 133 -7.19 4.95 -12.16
N HIS A 134 -6.04 4.62 -11.59
CA HIS A 134 -4.87 5.48 -11.51
C HIS A 134 -3.66 4.71 -12.01
N LEU A 135 -2.78 5.42 -12.68
CA LEU A 135 -1.48 4.90 -13.07
C LEU A 135 -0.60 4.78 -11.82
N GLY A 136 0.09 3.69 -11.69
CA GLY A 136 1.06 3.50 -10.61
C GLY A 136 2.28 2.74 -11.11
N GLY A 137 3.34 2.72 -10.32
CA GLY A 137 4.50 1.96 -10.68
C GLY A 137 5.47 1.69 -9.54
N ALA A 138 6.40 0.79 -9.82
CA ALA A 138 7.53 0.47 -8.95
C ALA A 138 8.71 0.03 -9.78
N ILE A 139 9.92 0.23 -9.27
CA ILE A 139 11.16 -0.18 -9.91
C ILE A 139 11.91 -1.09 -8.94
N ILE A 140 12.39 -2.21 -9.45
CA ILE A 140 13.27 -3.13 -8.73
C ILE A 140 14.57 -3.24 -9.47
N VAL A 141 15.68 -3.17 -8.76
CA VAL A 141 17.04 -3.32 -9.26
C VAL A 141 17.80 -4.26 -8.34
N ASP A 142 18.47 -5.25 -8.91
CA ASP A 142 19.20 -6.29 -8.17
C ASP A 142 18.30 -7.01 -7.11
N GLY A 143 17.01 -7.20 -7.41
CA GLY A 143 16.06 -7.84 -6.51
C GLY A 143 15.61 -6.97 -5.34
N GLN A 144 15.94 -5.68 -5.35
CA GLN A 144 15.58 -4.72 -4.31
C GLN A 144 14.72 -3.59 -4.86
N LEU A 145 13.70 -3.21 -4.10
CA LEU A 145 12.86 -2.07 -4.45
C LEU A 145 13.68 -0.77 -4.43
N LEU A 146 13.65 -0.05 -5.54
CA LEU A 146 14.27 1.26 -5.66
C LEU A 146 13.32 2.32 -5.11
N THR A 147 13.48 2.71 -3.86
CA THR A 147 12.63 3.73 -3.21
C THR A 147 13.11 5.15 -3.46
N GLY A 148 14.42 5.32 -3.81
CA GLY A 148 15.05 6.63 -3.93
C GLY A 148 15.18 7.36 -2.57
N ALA A 149 15.80 8.52 -2.58
CA ALA A 149 16.08 9.28 -1.35
C ALA A 149 14.80 9.85 -0.67
N THR A 150 13.70 9.95 -1.39
CA THR A 150 12.45 10.60 -0.92
C THR A 150 11.23 9.68 -1.01
N GLY A 151 11.41 8.38 -1.27
CA GLY A 151 10.30 7.43 -1.46
C GLY A 151 9.43 7.70 -2.70
N LYS A 152 9.97 8.41 -3.71
CA LYS A 152 9.23 8.80 -4.92
C LYS A 152 9.66 8.06 -6.17
N SER A 153 10.51 7.06 -6.04
CA SER A 153 10.91 6.25 -7.17
C SER A 153 9.72 5.42 -7.68
N GLY A 154 9.59 5.31 -9.00
CA GLY A 154 8.47 4.57 -9.61
C GLY A 154 7.15 5.34 -9.70
N THR A 155 7.08 6.60 -9.30
CA THR A 155 5.88 7.46 -9.47
C THR A 155 5.72 7.89 -10.94
N PHE A 156 5.45 6.93 -11.83
CA PHE A 156 5.33 7.18 -13.29
C PHE A 156 4.10 8.01 -13.64
N GLU A 157 3.05 7.96 -12.82
CA GLU A 157 1.80 8.68 -13.00
C GLU A 157 2.00 10.18 -13.17
N HIS A 158 3.06 10.72 -12.60
CA HIS A 158 3.34 12.14 -12.64
C HIS A 158 4.53 12.53 -13.55
N MET A 159 5.01 11.62 -14.40
CA MET A 159 5.92 11.98 -15.48
C MET A 159 5.20 12.87 -16.48
N THR A 160 5.83 13.97 -16.90
CA THR A 160 5.24 14.87 -17.91
C THR A 160 5.38 14.23 -19.29
N LEU A 161 4.27 13.79 -19.88
CA LEU A 161 4.21 13.31 -21.27
C LEU A 161 3.95 14.43 -22.27
N VAL A 162 3.07 15.37 -21.92
CA VAL A 162 2.67 16.48 -22.81
C VAL A 162 2.85 17.79 -22.07
N PRO A 163 3.96 18.52 -22.25
CA PRO A 163 4.16 19.82 -21.62
C PRO A 163 3.01 20.79 -21.91
N GLY A 164 2.40 21.37 -20.85
CA GLY A 164 1.25 22.26 -20.99
C GLY A 164 -0.06 21.55 -21.38
N GLY A 165 -0.13 20.21 -21.28
CA GLY A 165 -1.33 19.41 -21.56
C GLY A 165 -2.40 19.48 -20.47
N HIS A 166 -3.19 18.41 -20.32
CA HIS A 166 -4.30 18.36 -19.35
C HIS A 166 -3.87 18.62 -17.91
N ASP A 167 -4.75 19.27 -17.15
CA ASP A 167 -4.54 19.48 -15.71
C ASP A 167 -4.57 18.14 -14.97
N CYS A 168 -3.55 17.92 -14.13
CA CYS A 168 -3.48 16.75 -13.28
C CYS A 168 -3.91 17.10 -11.85
N TYR A 169 -4.53 16.15 -11.17
CA TYR A 169 -4.92 16.32 -9.77
C TYR A 169 -3.73 16.63 -8.83
N CYS A 170 -2.50 16.33 -9.24
CA CYS A 170 -1.30 16.69 -8.49
C CYS A 170 -0.96 18.19 -8.56
N GLY A 171 -1.68 18.99 -9.35
CA GLY A 171 -1.46 20.43 -9.56
C GLY A 171 -0.50 20.78 -10.70
N ARG A 172 0.01 19.78 -11.43
CA ARG A 172 0.83 19.97 -12.64
C ARG A 172 0.02 19.73 -13.90
N GLN A 173 0.57 20.04 -15.07
CA GLN A 173 -0.04 19.77 -16.36
C GLN A 173 0.74 18.73 -17.14
N GLY A 174 0.02 17.94 -17.95
CA GLY A 174 0.58 17.00 -18.90
C GLY A 174 1.17 15.72 -18.30
N CYS A 175 0.76 15.36 -17.08
CA CYS A 175 1.19 14.12 -16.44
C CYS A 175 0.67 12.88 -17.18
N ALA A 176 1.42 11.77 -17.13
CA ALA A 176 1.03 10.48 -17.71
C ALA A 176 -0.36 10.03 -17.27
N GLU A 177 -0.68 10.19 -16.00
CA GLU A 177 -1.99 9.94 -15.37
C GLU A 177 -3.19 10.50 -16.15
N CYS A 178 -3.00 11.62 -16.84
CA CYS A 178 -4.09 12.28 -17.58
C CYS A 178 -4.35 11.67 -18.97
N TYR A 179 -3.54 10.70 -19.39
CA TYR A 179 -3.56 10.12 -20.74
C TYR A 179 -3.64 8.58 -20.73
N CYS A 180 -3.71 7.96 -19.57
CA CYS A 180 -3.76 6.50 -19.40
C CYS A 180 -5.13 5.99 -18.97
#